data_a0d178075d827325ee4d81de315e0fdf
#
_entry.id   a0d178075d827325ee4d81de315e0fdf
#
_cell.length_a   1.000
_cell.length_b   1.000
_cell.length_c   1.000
_cell.angle_alpha   90.00
_cell.angle_beta   90.00
_cell.angle_gamma   90.00
#
_symmetry.space_group_name_H-M   'P 1'
#
loop_
_entity.id
_entity.type
_entity.pdbx_description
1 polymer ?
#
loop_
_entity_poly.entity_id
_entity_poly.type
_entity_poly.pdbx_seq_one_letter_code
_entity_poly.pdbx_strand_id
1 'polypeptide(L)'
;MINLYEVLFIVPSTLADDSYKELSGKIRSMIENEHESEIVKFEEWADRKLAYTINNHKNGKYYLLETRCSSTCIKEIESILSFEKTSVLRFLIDKITEKKVAK
;
A
#
# COMPACT_ATOMS: atom_id res chain seq x y z
N MET A 1 -13.00 -15.46 1.69
CA MET A 1 -11.80 -16.08 2.25
C MET A 1 -10.77 -15.02 2.61
N ILE A 2 -10.21 -15.12 3.78
CA ILE A 2 -9.24 -14.13 4.27
C ILE A 2 -7.82 -14.63 4.03
N ASN A 3 -7.00 -13.78 3.45
CA ASN A 3 -5.60 -14.09 3.19
C ASN A 3 -4.73 -12.95 3.66
N LEU A 4 -3.45 -13.23 3.81
CA LEU A 4 -2.47 -12.21 4.14
C LEU A 4 -1.89 -11.66 2.84
N TYR A 5 -1.95 -10.35 2.69
CA TYR A 5 -1.42 -9.66 1.52
C TYR A 5 -0.37 -8.64 1.94
N GLU A 6 0.60 -8.46 1.07
CA GLU A 6 1.62 -7.45 1.23
C GLU A 6 1.45 -6.45 0.08
N VAL A 7 1.33 -5.19 0.43
CA VAL A 7 1.19 -4.12 -0.55
C VAL A 7 2.36 -3.16 -0.38
N LEU A 8 3.16 -3.03 -1.42
CA LEU A 8 4.27 -2.09 -1.43
C LEU A 8 3.90 -1.00 -2.42
N PHE A 9 3.94 0.25 -1.99
CA PHE A 9 3.68 1.34 -2.92
C PHE A 9 4.67 2.48 -2.70
N ILE A 10 4.86 3.26 -3.76
CA ILE A 10 5.85 4.35 -3.78
C ILE A 10 5.10 5.64 -4.06
N VAL A 11 5.34 6.64 -3.22
CA VAL A 11 4.80 7.97 -3.43
C VAL A 11 5.95 8.94 -3.66
N PRO A 12 5.72 10.08 -4.34
CA PRO A 12 6.79 11.06 -4.50
C PRO A 12 7.26 11.57 -3.15
N SER A 13 8.57 11.75 -3.00
CA SER A 13 9.12 12.28 -1.74
C SER A 13 8.60 13.67 -1.44
N THR A 14 8.13 14.37 -2.47
CA THR A 14 7.59 15.73 -2.32
C THR A 14 6.10 15.75 -2.03
N LEU A 15 5.47 14.58 -1.93
CA LEU A 15 4.03 14.51 -1.66
C LEU A 15 3.74 15.15 -0.30
N ALA A 16 2.75 16.03 -0.26
CA ALA A 16 2.38 16.71 0.98
C ALA A 16 1.85 15.71 2.00
N ASP A 17 2.15 15.94 3.27
CA ASP A 17 1.69 15.08 4.35
C ASP A 17 0.18 14.90 4.36
N ASP A 18 -0.56 15.99 4.09
CA ASP A 18 -2.02 15.93 4.07
C ASP A 18 -2.51 14.98 2.98
N SER A 19 -1.86 15.01 1.82
CA SER A 19 -2.24 14.12 0.71
C SER A 19 -1.96 12.66 1.07
N TYR A 20 -0.83 12.40 1.72
CA TYR A 20 -0.52 11.05 2.14
C TYR A 20 -1.50 10.57 3.21
N LYS A 21 -1.83 11.43 4.17
CA LYS A 21 -2.79 11.07 5.22
C LYS A 21 -4.15 10.74 4.64
N GLU A 22 -4.56 11.49 3.62
CA GLU A 22 -5.83 11.23 2.95
C GLU A 22 -5.81 9.86 2.27
N LEU A 23 -4.73 9.57 1.55
CA LEU A 23 -4.58 8.29 0.86
C LEU A 23 -4.55 7.13 1.85
N SER A 24 -3.71 7.22 2.88
CA SER A 24 -3.59 6.14 3.85
C SER A 24 -4.88 5.99 4.64
N GLY A 25 -5.59 7.09 4.91
CA GLY A 25 -6.88 7.05 5.58
C GLY A 25 -7.93 6.29 4.79
N LYS A 26 -7.96 6.48 3.48
CA LYS A 26 -8.88 5.72 2.62
C LYS A 26 -8.60 4.23 2.69
N ILE A 27 -7.32 3.86 2.64
CA ILE A 27 -6.93 2.45 2.69
C ILE A 27 -7.29 1.86 4.04
N ARG A 28 -6.98 2.55 5.14
CA ARG A 28 -7.29 2.07 6.48
C ARG A 28 -8.78 1.91 6.68
N SER A 29 -9.57 2.90 6.27
CA SER A 29 -11.02 2.84 6.42
C SER A 29 -11.61 1.67 5.67
N MET A 30 -11.12 1.40 4.49
CA MET A 30 -11.60 0.27 3.69
C MET A 30 -11.34 -1.05 4.40
N ILE A 31 -10.14 -1.22 4.94
CA ILE A 31 -9.79 -2.46 5.63
C ILE A 31 -10.59 -2.59 6.92
N GLU A 32 -10.70 -1.52 7.69
CA GLU A 32 -11.38 -1.55 8.97
C GLU A 32 -12.87 -1.77 8.85
N ASN A 33 -13.46 -1.39 7.72
CA ASN A 33 -14.88 -1.60 7.48
C ASN A 33 -15.21 -3.02 7.01
N GLU A 34 -14.21 -3.79 6.63
CA GLU A 34 -14.41 -5.17 6.20
C GLU A 34 -14.43 -6.09 7.41
N HIS A 35 -15.39 -7.01 7.43
CA HIS A 35 -15.46 -8.02 8.48
C HIS A 35 -14.20 -8.89 8.45
N GLU A 36 -13.64 -9.14 9.62
CA GLU A 36 -12.50 -10.05 9.79
C GLU A 36 -11.22 -9.59 9.13
N SER A 37 -11.18 -8.33 8.69
CA SER A 37 -9.98 -7.79 8.11
C SER A 37 -9.18 -7.04 9.17
N GLU A 38 -7.87 -7.04 9.02
CA GLU A 38 -7.02 -6.31 9.95
C GLU A 38 -5.76 -5.82 9.25
N ILE A 39 -5.22 -4.73 9.77
CA ILE A 39 -3.93 -4.23 9.33
C ILE A 39 -2.88 -4.82 10.24
N VAL A 40 -1.99 -5.63 9.66
CA VAL A 40 -0.90 -6.24 10.42
C VAL A 40 0.23 -5.24 10.59
N LYS A 41 0.51 -4.49 9.54
CA LYS A 41 1.63 -3.57 9.52
C LYS A 41 1.38 -2.51 8.45
N PHE A 42 1.65 -1.26 8.77
CA PHE A 42 1.53 -0.18 7.80
C PHE A 42 2.55 0.89 8.19
N GLU A 43 3.67 0.92 7.45
CA GLU A 43 4.75 1.82 7.82
C GLU A 43 5.52 2.33 6.62
N GLU A 44 6.24 3.41 6.80
CA GLU A 44 7.18 3.91 5.82
C GLU A 44 8.40 2.99 5.88
N TRP A 45 8.74 2.42 4.73
CA TRP A 45 9.86 1.48 4.66
C TRP A 45 11.16 2.17 4.31
N ALA A 46 11.12 3.08 3.35
CA ALA A 46 12.33 3.77 2.93
C ALA A 46 11.99 5.03 2.16
N ASP A 47 12.91 5.99 2.18
CA ASP A 47 12.85 7.17 1.33
C ASP A 47 14.12 7.13 0.50
N ARG A 48 14.01 6.82 -0.78
CA ARG A 48 15.16 6.54 -1.61
C ARG A 48 15.11 7.21 -2.97
N LYS A 49 16.29 7.40 -3.53
CA LYS A 49 16.41 7.79 -4.92
C LYS A 49 15.95 6.63 -5.78
N LEU A 50 15.10 6.92 -6.75
CA LEU A 50 14.59 5.89 -7.65
C LEU A 50 15.68 5.49 -8.64
N ALA A 51 15.64 4.22 -9.07
CA ALA A 51 16.60 3.72 -10.05
C ALA A 51 16.49 4.49 -11.36
N TYR A 52 15.29 4.97 -11.68
CA TYR A 52 15.04 5.82 -12.85
C TYR A 52 13.89 6.75 -12.50
N THR A 53 13.81 7.85 -13.24
CA THR A 53 12.78 8.85 -12.99
C THR A 53 11.39 8.30 -13.36
N ILE A 54 10.43 8.44 -12.44
CA ILE A 54 9.05 8.07 -12.69
C ILE A 54 8.21 9.34 -12.59
N ASN A 55 7.49 9.68 -13.68
CA ASN A 55 6.66 10.88 -13.75
C ASN A 55 7.42 12.13 -13.29
N ASN A 56 8.67 12.26 -13.71
CA ASN A 56 9.57 13.36 -13.40
C ASN A 56 10.01 13.41 -11.93
N HIS A 57 9.77 12.34 -11.15
CA HIS A 57 10.22 12.26 -9.78
C HIS A 57 11.46 11.38 -9.69
N LYS A 58 12.49 11.87 -9.02
CA LYS A 58 13.75 11.16 -8.86
C LYS A 58 13.82 10.39 -7.55
N ASN A 59 13.02 10.78 -6.56
CA ASN A 59 13.01 10.15 -5.25
C ASN A 59 11.61 9.70 -4.90
N GLY A 60 11.52 8.65 -4.11
CA GLY A 60 10.23 8.13 -3.68
C GLY A 60 10.30 7.57 -2.28
N LYS A 61 9.19 7.70 -1.57
CA LYS A 61 9.01 7.06 -0.27
C LYS A 61 8.30 5.74 -0.48
N TYR A 62 8.86 4.70 0.09
CA TYR A 62 8.31 3.34 -0.01
C TYR A 62 7.52 3.04 1.25
N TYR A 63 6.29 2.62 1.08
CA TYR A 63 5.41 2.25 2.17
C TYR A 63 5.04 0.79 2.06
N LEU A 64 5.06 0.11 3.19
CA LEU A 64 4.71 -1.31 3.25
C LEU A 64 3.46 -1.48 4.08
N LEU A 65 2.47 -2.15 3.48
CA LEU A 65 1.22 -2.49 4.15
C LEU A 65 1.08 -4.00 4.13
N GLU A 66 0.95 -4.60 5.33
CA GLU A 66 0.60 -6.01 5.43
C GLU A 66 -0.78 -6.09 6.05
N THR A 67 -1.68 -6.76 5.38
CA THR A 67 -3.06 -6.82 5.83
C THR A 67 -3.66 -8.19 5.56
N ARG A 68 -4.50 -8.62 6.50
CA ARG A 68 -5.34 -9.80 6.29
C ARG A 68 -6.71 -9.32 5.86
N CYS A 69 -7.11 -9.70 4.68
CA CYS A 69 -8.41 -9.29 4.16
C CYS A 69 -8.86 -10.22 3.04
N SER A 70 -10.08 -9.99 2.57
CA SER A 70 -10.63 -10.76 1.48
C SER A 70 -10.04 -10.31 0.14
N SER A 71 -10.19 -11.14 -0.89
CA SER A 71 -9.74 -10.77 -2.21
C SER A 71 -10.53 -9.57 -2.75
N THR A 72 -11.77 -9.41 -2.34
CA THR A 72 -12.57 -8.24 -2.72
C THR A 72 -11.97 -6.97 -2.14
N CYS A 73 -11.59 -7.02 -0.87
CA CYS A 73 -10.98 -5.88 -0.20
C CYS A 73 -9.66 -5.49 -0.87
N ILE A 74 -8.83 -6.48 -1.20
CA ILE A 74 -7.53 -6.17 -1.80
C ILE A 74 -7.70 -5.56 -3.21
N LYS A 75 -8.74 -5.98 -3.93
CA LYS A 75 -9.04 -5.40 -5.23
C LYS A 75 -9.45 -3.94 -5.11
N GLU A 76 -10.16 -3.60 -4.05
CA GLU A 76 -10.54 -2.21 -3.80
C GLU A 76 -9.33 -1.37 -3.45
N ILE A 77 -8.40 -1.93 -2.70
CA ILE A 77 -7.14 -1.24 -2.41
C ILE A 77 -6.37 -0.99 -3.70
N GLU A 78 -6.31 -1.99 -4.54
CA GLU A 78 -5.65 -1.86 -5.85
C GLU A 78 -6.29 -0.75 -6.68
N SER A 79 -7.62 -0.67 -6.66
CA SER A 79 -8.34 0.38 -7.37
C SER A 79 -7.98 1.77 -6.86
N ILE A 80 -7.90 1.91 -5.53
CA ILE A 80 -7.50 3.18 -4.94
C ILE A 80 -6.10 3.58 -5.39
N LEU A 81 -5.16 2.66 -5.31
CA LEU A 81 -3.77 2.94 -5.70
C LEU A 81 -3.66 3.27 -7.18
N SER A 82 -4.42 2.57 -8.02
CA SER A 82 -4.42 2.83 -9.46
C SER A 82 -5.04 4.18 -9.79
N PHE A 83 -6.07 4.57 -9.04
CA PHE A 83 -6.79 5.80 -9.31
C PHE A 83 -5.99 7.04 -8.90
N GLU A 84 -5.17 6.92 -7.84
CA GLU A 84 -4.39 8.04 -7.31
C GLU A 84 -3.06 8.17 -8.03
N LYS A 85 -3.10 8.39 -9.34
CA LYS A 85 -1.89 8.38 -10.16
C LYS A 85 -0.91 9.49 -9.83
N THR A 86 -1.38 10.60 -9.31
CA THR A 86 -0.49 11.69 -8.92
C THR A 86 0.15 11.46 -7.57
N SER A 87 -0.50 10.68 -6.72
CA SER A 87 -0.01 10.41 -5.37
C SER A 87 0.75 9.09 -5.27
N VAL A 88 0.52 8.17 -6.19
CA VAL A 88 1.16 6.85 -6.16
C VAL A 88 1.91 6.63 -7.45
N LEU A 89 3.23 6.51 -7.36
CA LEU A 89 4.06 6.32 -8.55
C LEU A 89 4.01 4.88 -9.03
N ARG A 90 4.10 3.95 -8.10
CA ARG A 90 4.10 2.51 -8.38
C ARG A 90 3.51 1.77 -7.20
N PHE A 91 2.98 0.59 -7.46
CA PHE A 91 2.57 -0.29 -6.37
C PHE A 91 2.68 -1.74 -6.81
N LEU A 92 2.81 -2.62 -5.82
CA LEU A 92 2.90 -4.05 -6.04
C LEU A 92 2.13 -4.74 -4.92
N ILE A 93 1.29 -5.70 -5.29
CA ILE A 93 0.48 -6.45 -4.33
C ILE A 93 0.81 -7.92 -4.45
N ASP A 94 1.21 -8.54 -3.34
CA ASP A 94 1.51 -9.96 -3.30
C ASP A 94 0.69 -10.65 -2.22
N LYS A 95 0.28 -11.86 -2.51
CA LYS A 95 -0.38 -12.71 -1.53
C LYS A 95 0.70 -13.52 -0.82
N ILE A 96 0.69 -13.47 0.50
CA ILE A 96 1.68 -14.18 1.31
C ILE A 96 1.06 -15.45 1.84
N THR A 97 1.79 -16.56 1.68
CA THR A 97 1.35 -17.84 2.22
C THR A 97 1.78 -17.93 3.67
N GLU A 98 0.82 -17.86 4.59
CA GLU A 98 1.13 -17.83 6.01
C GLU A 98 1.82 -19.09 6.52
N LYS A 99 1.62 -20.22 5.85
CA LYS A 99 2.29 -21.45 6.22
C LYS A 99 3.80 -21.32 6.26
N LYS A 100 4.36 -20.51 5.37
CA LYS A 100 5.80 -20.32 5.31
C LYS A 100 6.32 -19.46 6.44
N VAL A 101 5.45 -18.68 7.03
CA VAL A 101 5.83 -17.77 8.11
C VAL A 101 5.83 -18.48 9.44
N ALA A 102 5.10 -19.55 9.55
CA ALA A 102 4.86 -20.25 10.81
C ALA A 102 6.03 -21.14 11.26
N LYS A 103 7.19 -20.86 10.85
CA LYS A 103 8.35 -21.66 11.26
C LYS A 103 8.89 -21.30 12.59
#